data_10af7ac4007023b434ab322fe45dce50
#
_entry.id   10af7ac4007023b434ab322fe45dce50
#
_cell.length_a   1.000
_cell.length_b   1.000
_cell.length_c   1.000
_cell.angle_alpha   90.00
_cell.angle_beta   90.00
_cell.angle_gamma   90.00
#
_symmetry.space_group_name_H-M   'P 1'
#
loop_
_entity.id
_entity.type
_entity.pdbx_description
1 polymer ?
#
loop_
_entity_poly.entity_id
_entity_poly.type
_entity_poly.pdbx_seq_one_letter_code
_entity_poly.pdbx_strand_id
1 'polypeptide(L)'
;MRKVLVCILWCLLFVANVYAQVKLSPLFSNNMVLQQKAEAPIWGISKSNRTIVITTSWDQKKYTTQADAQGNWKTKVDTPVAGGPYTITISDGKTVKLNNVMIGEVWVCSGQSNMEMQVEGWGKVMNYQQEKKEANNYPNIRFLLIEKATSPLPVSDIKAAGGGWQVCSSKSVADFSAAGYFFGRDLHRYQNVPIGLIDTSWGGTCIETWTSKEALATMPGMQKKLDV
;
A
#
# COMPACT_ATOMS: atom_id res chain seq x y z
N MET A 1 -41.50 -29.11 -30.31
CA MET A 1 -41.37 -27.68 -30.00
C MET A 1 -41.54 -27.35 -28.50
N ARG A 2 -42.46 -27.96 -27.75
CA ARG A 2 -42.66 -27.68 -26.30
C ARG A 2 -41.47 -28.05 -25.38
N LYS A 3 -40.70 -29.10 -25.71
CA LYS A 3 -39.54 -29.58 -24.92
C LYS A 3 -38.27 -28.70 -25.08
N VAL A 4 -38.12 -28.01 -26.21
CA VAL A 4 -36.98 -27.11 -26.47
C VAL A 4 -37.17 -25.80 -25.73
N LEU A 5 -38.41 -25.30 -25.57
CA LEU A 5 -38.71 -24.08 -24.83
C LEU A 5 -38.41 -24.22 -23.32
N VAL A 6 -38.61 -25.41 -22.74
CA VAL A 6 -38.33 -25.66 -21.31
C VAL A 6 -36.83 -25.67 -21.03
N CYS A 7 -35.99 -26.18 -21.93
CA CYS A 7 -34.53 -26.16 -21.79
C CYS A 7 -33.94 -24.74 -21.88
N ILE A 8 -34.50 -23.86 -22.72
CA ILE A 8 -34.07 -22.48 -22.86
C ILE A 8 -34.44 -21.66 -21.61
N LEU A 9 -35.58 -21.92 -20.99
CA LEU A 9 -36.00 -21.27 -19.75
C LEU A 9 -35.14 -21.66 -18.53
N TRP A 10 -34.56 -22.87 -18.50
CA TRP A 10 -33.67 -23.34 -17.45
C TRP A 10 -32.24 -22.78 -17.59
N CYS A 11 -31.76 -22.46 -18.79
CA CYS A 11 -30.47 -21.83 -19.01
C CYS A 11 -30.45 -20.33 -18.62
N LEU A 12 -31.59 -19.66 -18.55
CA LEU A 12 -31.68 -18.22 -18.16
C LEU A 12 -31.68 -17.99 -16.65
N LEU A 13 -31.77 -19.05 -15.82
CA LEU A 13 -31.77 -18.92 -14.35
C LEU A 13 -30.39 -19.04 -13.70
N PHE A 14 -29.32 -19.33 -14.45
CA PHE A 14 -27.95 -19.25 -13.98
C PHE A 14 -27.39 -17.81 -14.19
N VAL A 15 -28.05 -16.80 -13.65
CA VAL A 15 -27.40 -15.55 -13.36
C VAL A 15 -26.40 -15.87 -12.25
N ALA A 16 -25.18 -16.22 -12.63
CA ALA A 16 -24.08 -16.29 -11.68
C ALA A 16 -24.03 -14.93 -11.00
N ASN A 17 -24.44 -14.87 -9.74
CA ASN A 17 -24.19 -13.71 -8.90
C ASN A 17 -22.67 -13.57 -8.78
N VAL A 18 -22.05 -12.85 -9.73
CA VAL A 18 -20.67 -12.39 -9.61
C VAL A 18 -20.69 -11.37 -8.46
N TYR A 19 -20.55 -11.88 -7.25
CA TYR A 19 -20.35 -11.02 -6.10
C TYR A 19 -18.98 -10.35 -6.29
N ALA A 20 -18.98 -9.07 -6.62
CA ALA A 20 -17.76 -8.30 -6.58
C ALA A 20 -17.23 -8.40 -5.14
N GLN A 21 -15.99 -8.80 -5.00
CA GLN A 21 -15.25 -8.80 -3.75
C GLN A 21 -14.67 -7.42 -3.54
N VAL A 22 -14.50 -7.00 -2.28
CA VAL A 22 -13.75 -5.79 -1.94
C VAL A 22 -12.41 -5.79 -2.68
N LYS A 23 -12.15 -4.71 -3.41
CA LYS A 23 -10.85 -4.44 -4.04
C LYS A 23 -10.09 -3.44 -3.19
N LEU A 24 -8.88 -3.80 -2.82
CA LEU A 24 -7.97 -2.98 -2.02
C LEU A 24 -6.82 -2.45 -2.87
N SER A 25 -6.29 -1.29 -2.50
CA SER A 25 -5.00 -0.80 -2.99
C SER A 25 -3.88 -1.73 -2.56
N PRO A 26 -2.78 -1.88 -3.33
CA PRO A 26 -1.56 -2.56 -2.89
C PRO A 26 -0.98 -2.07 -1.56
N LEU A 27 -1.31 -0.85 -1.14
CA LEU A 27 -1.03 -0.32 0.21
C LEU A 27 -1.61 -1.22 1.31
N PHE A 28 -2.72 -1.90 1.04
CA PHE A 28 -3.39 -2.83 1.95
C PHE A 28 -3.25 -4.25 1.43
N SER A 29 -2.12 -4.85 1.72
CA SER A 29 -1.81 -6.22 1.33
C SER A 29 -1.23 -7.00 2.49
N ASN A 30 -1.03 -8.31 2.30
CA ASN A 30 -0.27 -9.09 3.27
C ASN A 30 1.09 -8.44 3.54
N ASN A 31 1.62 -8.65 4.73
CA ASN A 31 2.91 -8.13 5.20
C ASN A 31 2.96 -6.61 5.41
N MET A 32 1.86 -5.86 5.26
CA MET A 32 1.87 -4.41 5.48
C MET A 32 2.23 -4.03 6.91
N VAL A 33 2.72 -2.79 7.06
CA VAL A 33 2.88 -2.13 8.36
C VAL A 33 1.89 -0.98 8.44
N LEU A 34 1.19 -0.85 9.55
CA LEU A 34 0.38 0.31 9.90
C LEU A 34 1.08 1.13 10.98
N GLN A 35 0.93 2.46 10.92
CA GLN A 35 1.47 3.36 11.93
C GLN A 35 0.90 3.02 13.31
N GLN A 36 1.76 2.91 14.33
CA GLN A 36 1.35 2.66 15.70
C GLN A 36 0.65 3.87 16.34
N LYS A 37 -0.20 3.61 17.36
CA LYS A 37 -0.88 4.65 18.18
C LYS A 37 -1.59 5.71 17.32
N ALA A 38 -2.26 5.28 16.26
CA ALA A 38 -2.87 6.15 15.27
C ALA A 38 -4.26 5.66 14.87
N GLU A 39 -5.05 6.54 14.31
CA GLU A 39 -6.24 6.20 13.53
C GLU A 39 -5.82 5.95 12.07
N ALA A 40 -5.41 4.72 11.76
CA ALA A 40 -4.92 4.37 10.43
C ALA A 40 -6.07 4.34 9.41
N PRO A 41 -6.01 5.14 8.32
CA PRO A 41 -7.04 5.10 7.28
C PRO A 41 -6.91 3.81 6.46
N ILE A 42 -8.06 3.18 6.17
CA ILE A 42 -8.19 2.06 5.23
C ILE A 42 -9.30 2.39 4.25
N TRP A 43 -9.07 2.12 2.98
CA TRP A 43 -10.04 2.40 1.91
C TRP A 43 -9.96 1.36 0.80
N GLY A 44 -10.95 1.39 -0.07
CA GLY A 44 -11.01 0.52 -1.24
C GLY A 44 -12.27 0.73 -2.05
N ILE A 45 -12.54 -0.22 -2.93
CA ILE A 45 -13.71 -0.23 -3.79
C ILE A 45 -14.53 -1.48 -3.51
N SER A 46 -15.85 -1.36 -3.52
CA SER A 46 -16.82 -2.45 -3.43
C SER A 46 -18.01 -2.14 -4.36
N LYS A 47 -19.07 -2.92 -4.29
CA LYS A 47 -20.34 -2.53 -4.92
C LYS A 47 -20.93 -1.30 -4.22
N SER A 48 -21.60 -0.43 -4.98
CA SER A 48 -22.28 0.75 -4.46
C SER A 48 -23.23 0.40 -3.33
N ASN A 49 -23.29 1.27 -2.34
CA ASN A 49 -24.17 1.19 -1.17
C ASN A 49 -24.00 -0.09 -0.31
N ARG A 50 -22.88 -0.81 -0.46
CA ARG A 50 -22.58 -1.98 0.38
C ARG A 50 -22.04 -1.53 1.73
N THR A 51 -22.45 -2.24 2.76
CA THR A 51 -21.83 -2.14 4.08
C THR A 51 -20.51 -2.92 4.07
N ILE A 52 -19.45 -2.26 4.51
CA ILE A 52 -18.12 -2.83 4.70
C ILE A 52 -17.89 -3.01 6.19
N VAL A 53 -17.50 -4.21 6.59
CA VAL A 53 -17.13 -4.52 7.97
C VAL A 53 -15.66 -4.89 8.00
N ILE A 54 -14.88 -4.19 8.84
CA ILE A 54 -13.47 -4.46 9.07
C ILE A 54 -13.32 -4.98 10.49
N THR A 55 -12.61 -6.09 10.67
CA THR A 55 -12.30 -6.65 11.99
C THR A 55 -10.79 -6.78 12.13
N THR A 56 -10.27 -6.27 13.23
CA THR A 56 -8.86 -6.28 13.60
C THR A 56 -8.58 -7.36 14.63
N SER A 57 -7.48 -8.11 14.49
CA SER A 57 -7.18 -9.23 15.40
C SER A 57 -6.54 -8.81 16.72
N TRP A 58 -6.04 -7.58 16.83
CA TRP A 58 -5.38 -7.11 18.05
C TRP A 58 -6.34 -6.73 19.19
N ASP A 59 -7.58 -6.38 18.84
CA ASP A 59 -8.60 -5.97 19.81
C ASP A 59 -9.99 -6.56 19.51
N GLN A 60 -10.14 -7.33 18.40
CA GLN A 60 -11.40 -7.91 17.91
C GLN A 60 -12.47 -6.85 17.60
N LYS A 61 -12.10 -5.58 17.51
CA LYS A 61 -13.00 -4.47 17.22
C LYS A 61 -13.51 -4.54 15.79
N LYS A 62 -14.77 -4.20 15.59
CA LYS A 62 -15.42 -4.10 14.29
C LYS A 62 -15.64 -2.62 13.95
N TYR A 63 -15.18 -2.25 12.77
CA TYR A 63 -15.38 -0.94 12.17
C TYR A 63 -16.30 -1.10 10.98
N THR A 64 -17.34 -0.26 10.90
CA THR A 64 -18.33 -0.35 9.82
C THR A 64 -18.37 0.95 9.06
N THR A 65 -18.40 0.84 7.72
CA THR A 65 -18.60 1.97 6.80
C THR A 65 -19.47 1.53 5.62
N GLN A 66 -19.88 2.46 4.80
CA GLN A 66 -20.69 2.19 3.62
C GLN A 66 -19.98 2.70 2.36
N ALA A 67 -20.01 1.91 1.30
CA ALA A 67 -19.54 2.34 -0.01
C ALA A 67 -20.51 3.38 -0.59
N ASP A 68 -19.97 4.41 -1.24
CA ASP A 68 -20.75 5.43 -1.95
C ASP A 68 -21.41 4.88 -3.23
N ALA A 69 -22.08 5.76 -3.98
CA ALA A 69 -22.74 5.40 -5.25
C ALA A 69 -21.74 4.92 -6.32
N GLN A 70 -20.47 5.31 -6.23
CA GLN A 70 -19.37 4.89 -7.10
C GLN A 70 -18.67 3.63 -6.60
N GLY A 71 -19.03 3.16 -5.40
CA GLY A 71 -18.43 1.99 -4.76
C GLY A 71 -17.20 2.30 -3.90
N ASN A 72 -16.78 3.56 -3.76
CA ASN A 72 -15.65 3.92 -2.92
C ASN A 72 -16.05 3.88 -1.44
N TRP A 73 -15.16 3.40 -0.61
CA TRP A 73 -15.34 3.41 0.84
C TRP A 73 -14.03 3.76 1.55
N LYS A 74 -14.15 4.38 2.71
CA LYS A 74 -13.03 4.73 3.58
C LYS A 74 -13.48 4.66 5.03
N THR A 75 -12.59 4.21 5.90
CA THR A 75 -12.74 4.25 7.35
C THR A 75 -11.39 4.38 8.02
N LYS A 76 -11.37 4.48 9.34
CA LYS A 76 -10.16 4.45 10.15
C LYS A 76 -10.24 3.29 11.12
N VAL A 77 -9.09 2.69 11.43
CA VAL A 77 -8.94 1.67 12.48
C VAL A 77 -7.94 2.16 13.52
N ASP A 78 -8.25 1.96 14.79
CA ASP A 78 -7.34 2.31 15.87
C ASP A 78 -6.21 1.28 15.93
N THR A 79 -4.98 1.75 15.92
CA THR A 79 -3.80 0.90 16.02
C THR A 79 -3.18 0.97 17.41
N PRO A 80 -2.81 -0.18 18.02
CA PRO A 80 -2.16 -0.22 19.32
C PRO A 80 -0.69 0.25 19.25
N VAL A 81 0.05 0.03 20.32
CA VAL A 81 1.51 0.07 20.35
C VAL A 81 2.08 -0.96 19.37
N ALA A 82 3.31 -0.72 18.93
CA ALA A 82 4.03 -1.59 17.99
C ALA A 82 3.97 -3.07 18.39
N GLY A 83 3.78 -3.93 17.41
CA GLY A 83 3.68 -5.36 17.59
C GLY A 83 3.18 -6.11 16.35
N GLY A 84 2.79 -7.34 16.53
CA GLY A 84 2.33 -8.26 15.49
C GLY A 84 3.07 -9.59 15.50
N PRO A 85 2.80 -10.45 14.52
CA PRO A 85 1.92 -10.24 13.37
C PRO A 85 0.43 -10.35 13.70
N TYR A 86 -0.36 -9.51 13.07
CA TYR A 86 -1.80 -9.45 13.20
C TYR A 86 -2.50 -9.81 11.89
N THR A 87 -3.83 -9.85 11.95
CA THR A 87 -4.70 -10.08 10.80
C THR A 87 -5.78 -9.00 10.77
N ILE A 88 -6.12 -8.54 9.56
CA ILE A 88 -7.30 -7.71 9.32
C ILE A 88 -8.21 -8.47 8.37
N THR A 89 -9.50 -8.56 8.70
CA THR A 89 -10.52 -9.06 7.78
C THR A 89 -11.41 -7.91 7.32
N ILE A 90 -11.70 -7.87 6.03
CA ILE A 90 -12.54 -6.85 5.40
C ILE A 90 -13.62 -7.59 4.61
N SER A 91 -14.89 -7.28 4.85
CA SER A 91 -16.01 -7.98 4.23
C SER A 91 -17.09 -7.02 3.76
N ASP A 92 -17.58 -7.25 2.56
CA ASP A 92 -18.81 -6.69 1.98
C ASP A 92 -19.88 -7.78 1.74
N GLY A 93 -19.74 -8.92 2.46
CA GLY A 93 -20.44 -10.16 2.22
C GLY A 93 -19.52 -11.28 1.72
N LYS A 94 -18.37 -10.91 1.11
CA LYS A 94 -17.21 -11.81 0.90
C LYS A 94 -16.02 -11.26 1.68
N THR A 95 -15.27 -12.14 2.30
CA THR A 95 -14.14 -11.77 3.17
C THR A 95 -12.84 -11.73 2.40
N VAL A 96 -12.13 -10.61 2.50
CA VAL A 96 -10.71 -10.46 2.20
C VAL A 96 -9.96 -10.51 3.52
N LYS A 97 -8.89 -11.29 3.58
CA LYS A 97 -8.06 -11.43 4.78
C LYS A 97 -6.65 -10.96 4.47
N LEU A 98 -6.17 -9.98 5.25
CA LEU A 98 -4.81 -9.50 5.22
C LEU A 98 -4.05 -10.15 6.37
N ASN A 99 -3.00 -10.90 6.05
CA ASN A 99 -2.20 -11.65 7.00
C ASN A 99 -0.84 -11.00 7.23
N ASN A 100 -0.21 -11.34 8.36
CA ASN A 100 1.14 -10.88 8.72
C ASN A 100 1.23 -9.34 8.75
N VAL A 101 0.17 -8.69 9.22
CA VAL A 101 0.11 -7.24 9.41
C VAL A 101 0.92 -6.88 10.65
N MET A 102 1.84 -5.93 10.51
CA MET A 102 2.61 -5.40 11.62
C MET A 102 2.10 -4.00 12.00
N ILE A 103 2.27 -3.64 13.24
CA ILE A 103 2.04 -2.28 13.76
C ILE A 103 3.40 -1.73 14.17
N GLY A 104 3.78 -0.55 13.67
CA GLY A 104 5.11 0.03 13.90
C GLY A 104 5.23 1.44 13.34
N GLU A 105 6.41 1.81 12.88
CA GLU A 105 6.65 3.09 12.23
C GLU A 105 6.56 2.95 10.71
N VAL A 106 5.86 3.88 10.05
CA VAL A 106 5.71 3.90 8.59
C VAL A 106 6.33 5.18 8.02
N TRP A 107 7.24 5.00 7.06
CA TRP A 107 7.97 6.10 6.43
C TRP A 107 7.81 6.07 4.91
N VAL A 108 7.65 7.26 4.32
CA VAL A 108 7.64 7.44 2.86
C VAL A 108 9.03 7.94 2.44
N CYS A 109 9.67 7.14 1.60
CA CYS A 109 10.96 7.45 0.98
C CYS A 109 10.66 8.04 -0.40
N SER A 110 10.75 9.36 -0.55
CA SER A 110 10.49 10.03 -1.82
C SER A 110 11.64 10.96 -2.21
N GLY A 111 11.71 11.31 -3.47
CA GLY A 111 12.74 12.16 -4.02
C GLY A 111 13.28 11.63 -5.35
N GLN A 112 14.46 12.06 -5.70
CA GLN A 112 15.08 11.67 -6.97
C GLN A 112 16.22 10.64 -6.79
N SER A 113 17.23 10.69 -7.65
CA SER A 113 18.27 9.66 -7.80
C SER A 113 18.97 9.21 -6.51
N ASN A 114 19.25 10.10 -5.57
CA ASN A 114 19.87 9.70 -4.30
C ASN A 114 18.97 8.83 -3.44
N MET A 115 17.64 9.08 -3.48
CA MET A 115 16.68 8.22 -2.79
C MET A 115 16.39 6.96 -3.60
N GLU A 116 16.35 7.05 -4.92
CA GLU A 116 16.08 5.90 -5.80
C GLU A 116 17.25 4.91 -5.87
N MET A 117 18.48 5.32 -5.58
CA MET A 117 19.66 4.45 -5.66
C MET A 117 19.42 3.16 -4.87
N GLN A 118 19.42 2.03 -5.58
CA GLN A 118 19.10 0.71 -5.04
C GLN A 118 20.31 0.09 -4.33
N VAL A 119 20.04 -0.87 -3.44
CA VAL A 119 21.12 -1.65 -2.80
C VAL A 119 21.95 -2.41 -3.86
N GLU A 120 21.30 -3.01 -4.87
CA GLU A 120 21.94 -3.75 -5.99
C GLU A 120 21.47 -3.25 -7.36
N GLY A 121 21.27 -2.00 -7.56
CA GLY A 121 20.87 -1.45 -8.85
C GLY A 121 21.99 -0.76 -9.63
N TRP A 122 21.61 0.25 -10.39
CA TRP A 122 22.51 1.06 -11.20
C TRP A 122 23.60 1.78 -10.41
N GLY A 123 23.32 2.18 -9.16
CA GLY A 123 24.25 2.85 -8.26
C GLY A 123 24.61 2.01 -7.02
N LYS A 124 24.61 0.71 -7.16
CA LYS A 124 24.72 -0.26 -6.07
C LYS A 124 25.72 0.10 -4.98
N VAL A 125 25.39 -0.32 -3.76
CA VAL A 125 26.24 -0.16 -2.59
C VAL A 125 27.52 -0.99 -2.74
N MET A 126 28.66 -0.47 -2.26
CA MET A 126 29.96 -1.10 -2.44
C MET A 126 29.99 -2.56 -1.95
N ASN A 127 29.39 -2.85 -0.79
CA ASN A 127 29.31 -4.18 -0.17
C ASN A 127 27.90 -4.80 -0.28
N TYR A 128 27.19 -4.54 -1.36
CA TYR A 128 25.79 -4.93 -1.54
C TYR A 128 25.49 -6.41 -1.30
N GLN A 129 26.43 -7.31 -1.63
CA GLN A 129 26.25 -8.75 -1.41
C GLN A 129 26.15 -9.08 0.09
N GLN A 130 26.97 -8.43 0.92
CA GLN A 130 26.91 -8.59 2.38
C GLN A 130 25.61 -7.98 2.92
N GLU A 131 25.25 -6.77 2.47
CA GLU A 131 24.02 -6.09 2.89
C GLU A 131 22.76 -6.90 2.53
N LYS A 132 22.71 -7.49 1.35
CA LYS A 132 21.64 -8.44 0.98
C LYS A 132 21.57 -9.65 1.91
N LYS A 133 22.70 -10.25 2.26
CA LYS A 133 22.73 -11.37 3.19
C LYS A 133 22.23 -10.95 4.58
N GLU A 134 22.65 -9.80 5.08
CA GLU A 134 22.25 -9.25 6.37
C GLU A 134 20.75 -8.90 6.40
N ALA A 135 20.16 -8.48 5.29
CA ALA A 135 18.75 -8.12 5.20
C ALA A 135 17.80 -9.24 5.67
N ASN A 136 18.22 -10.52 5.56
CA ASN A 136 17.44 -11.66 6.07
C ASN A 136 17.28 -11.66 7.59
N ASN A 137 18.11 -10.92 8.33
CA ASN A 137 18.03 -10.79 9.79
C ASN A 137 16.99 -9.76 10.25
N TYR A 138 16.35 -9.04 9.33
CA TYR A 138 15.41 -7.97 9.64
C TYR A 138 13.99 -8.23 9.11
N PRO A 139 13.36 -9.37 9.44
CA PRO A 139 12.03 -9.70 8.89
C PRO A 139 10.92 -8.75 9.36
N ASN A 140 11.17 -7.90 10.37
CA ASN A 140 10.24 -6.88 10.83
C ASN A 140 10.34 -5.57 10.04
N ILE A 141 11.30 -5.43 9.14
CA ILE A 141 11.30 -4.35 8.14
C ILE A 141 10.49 -4.83 6.93
N ARG A 142 9.66 -3.98 6.40
CA ARG A 142 8.78 -4.26 5.26
C ARG A 142 8.94 -3.18 4.20
N PHE A 143 8.91 -3.59 2.95
CA PHE A 143 9.09 -2.75 1.78
C PHE A 143 7.83 -2.70 0.93
N LEU A 144 7.44 -1.51 0.50
CA LEU A 144 6.49 -1.30 -0.56
C LEU A 144 7.14 -0.40 -1.61
N LEU A 145 7.47 -0.97 -2.76
CA LEU A 145 8.03 -0.25 -3.88
C LEU A 145 6.90 0.15 -4.84
N ILE A 146 6.66 1.45 -4.97
CA ILE A 146 5.63 2.01 -5.87
C ILE A 146 6.16 2.01 -7.30
N GLU A 147 5.36 1.51 -8.25
CA GLU A 147 5.69 1.62 -9.67
C GLU A 147 5.59 3.07 -10.13
N LYS A 148 6.57 3.49 -10.91
CA LYS A 148 6.61 4.84 -11.47
C LYS A 148 5.42 5.09 -12.39
N ALA A 149 4.70 6.16 -12.13
CA ALA A 149 3.57 6.61 -12.93
C ALA A 149 3.43 8.12 -12.88
N THR A 150 2.94 8.71 -13.96
CA THR A 150 2.58 10.13 -14.03
C THR A 150 1.08 10.28 -14.12
N SER A 151 0.56 11.33 -13.48
CA SER A 151 -0.86 11.68 -13.57
C SER A 151 -1.01 13.21 -13.49
N PRO A 152 -1.87 13.82 -14.33
CA PRO A 152 -2.16 15.25 -14.23
C PRO A 152 -3.06 15.58 -13.02
N LEU A 153 -3.67 14.59 -12.40
CA LEU A 153 -4.55 14.73 -11.24
C LEU A 153 -4.18 13.71 -10.17
N PRO A 154 -4.47 13.99 -8.88
CA PRO A 154 -4.33 13.00 -7.81
C PRO A 154 -5.09 11.71 -8.14
N VAL A 155 -4.46 10.58 -7.90
CA VAL A 155 -5.05 9.25 -8.09
C VAL A 155 -5.43 8.63 -6.75
N SER A 156 -6.47 7.79 -6.76
CA SER A 156 -6.95 7.11 -5.55
C SER A 156 -6.26 5.77 -5.31
N ASP A 157 -5.49 5.27 -6.28
CA ASP A 157 -4.83 3.98 -6.21
C ASP A 157 -3.45 4.04 -6.86
N ILE A 158 -2.61 3.10 -6.49
CA ILE A 158 -1.23 2.95 -6.94
C ILE A 158 -1.01 1.55 -7.54
N LYS A 159 0.10 1.38 -8.24
CA LYS A 159 0.66 0.06 -8.52
C LYS A 159 1.92 -0.13 -7.70
N ALA A 160 2.18 -1.35 -7.28
CA ALA A 160 3.35 -1.69 -6.50
C ALA A 160 4.07 -2.90 -7.10
N ALA A 161 5.39 -2.84 -7.14
CA ALA A 161 6.23 -3.95 -7.56
C ALA A 161 5.95 -5.17 -6.65
N GLY A 162 5.83 -6.35 -7.26
CA GLY A 162 5.47 -7.56 -6.54
C GLY A 162 4.02 -7.59 -6.00
N GLY A 163 3.18 -6.62 -6.37
CA GLY A 163 1.76 -6.56 -6.02
C GLY A 163 1.44 -6.08 -4.60
N GLY A 164 2.43 -5.65 -3.82
CA GLY A 164 2.22 -5.16 -2.46
C GLY A 164 3.46 -5.24 -1.57
N TRP A 165 3.22 -5.24 -0.25
CA TRP A 165 4.28 -5.24 0.75
C TRP A 165 5.10 -6.53 0.76
N GLN A 166 6.41 -6.38 0.86
CA GLN A 166 7.37 -7.47 0.92
C GLN A 166 8.11 -7.47 2.25
N VAL A 167 8.37 -8.67 2.78
CA VAL A 167 9.24 -8.85 3.95
C VAL A 167 10.68 -8.56 3.53
N CYS A 168 11.43 -7.83 4.37
CA CYS A 168 12.86 -7.61 4.15
C CYS A 168 13.59 -8.93 4.04
N SER A 169 14.34 -9.09 2.97
CA SER A 169 15.12 -10.28 2.64
C SER A 169 16.22 -9.94 1.64
N SER A 170 17.13 -10.85 1.40
CA SER A 170 18.16 -10.71 0.37
C SER A 170 17.59 -10.43 -1.03
N LYS A 171 16.37 -10.90 -1.30
CA LYS A 171 15.69 -10.68 -2.57
C LYS A 171 15.02 -9.30 -2.62
N SER A 172 14.21 -8.97 -1.62
CA SER A 172 13.40 -7.73 -1.64
C SER A 172 14.21 -6.46 -1.42
N VAL A 173 15.34 -6.53 -0.72
CA VAL A 173 16.22 -5.37 -0.48
C VAL A 173 17.03 -4.99 -1.73
N ALA A 174 17.26 -5.93 -2.65
CA ALA A 174 18.11 -5.72 -3.82
C ALA A 174 17.67 -4.50 -4.66
N ASP A 175 16.37 -4.44 -4.96
CA ASP A 175 15.77 -3.41 -5.80
C ASP A 175 15.21 -2.22 -5.00
N PHE A 176 15.36 -2.23 -3.66
CA PHE A 176 14.85 -1.18 -2.80
C PHE A 176 15.87 -0.06 -2.60
N SER A 177 15.38 1.15 -2.29
CA SER A 177 16.19 2.31 -1.94
C SER A 177 17.25 1.97 -0.89
N ALA A 178 18.53 2.17 -1.20
CA ALA A 178 19.61 1.98 -0.23
C ALA A 178 19.49 2.98 0.94
N ALA A 179 19.21 4.25 0.65
CA ALA A 179 19.00 5.28 1.66
C ALA A 179 17.82 4.92 2.58
N GLY A 180 16.69 4.50 2.00
CA GLY A 180 15.51 4.05 2.74
C GLY A 180 15.80 2.81 3.60
N TYR A 181 16.49 1.80 3.04
CA TYR A 181 16.83 0.58 3.77
C TYR A 181 17.75 0.85 4.96
N PHE A 182 18.85 1.58 4.78
CA PHE A 182 19.78 1.87 5.87
C PHE A 182 19.11 2.69 6.97
N PHE A 183 18.34 3.72 6.60
CA PHE A 183 17.55 4.49 7.55
C PHE A 183 16.59 3.58 8.35
N GLY A 184 15.80 2.77 7.67
CA GLY A 184 14.82 1.89 8.32
C GLY A 184 15.48 0.82 9.19
N ARG A 185 16.63 0.27 8.77
CA ARG A 185 17.42 -0.67 9.55
C ARG A 185 17.94 -0.06 10.85
N ASP A 186 18.50 1.13 10.78
CA ASP A 186 19.04 1.81 11.95
C ASP A 186 17.92 2.21 12.91
N LEU A 187 16.80 2.69 12.38
CA LEU A 187 15.61 2.99 13.16
C LEU A 187 15.06 1.73 13.86
N HIS A 188 14.97 0.61 13.13
CA HIS A 188 14.56 -0.69 13.71
C HIS A 188 15.49 -1.13 14.84
N ARG A 189 16.80 -1.02 14.64
CA ARG A 189 17.80 -1.37 15.67
C ARG A 189 17.68 -0.50 16.92
N TYR A 190 17.41 0.80 16.71
CA TYR A 190 17.32 1.76 17.81
C TYR A 190 16.01 1.62 18.60
N GLN A 191 14.88 1.52 17.91
CA GLN A 191 13.56 1.52 18.54
C GLN A 191 13.03 0.11 18.84
N ASN A 192 13.57 -0.91 18.21
CA ASN A 192 13.11 -2.31 18.28
C ASN A 192 11.59 -2.48 17.94
N VAL A 193 11.11 -1.73 16.96
CA VAL A 193 9.73 -1.81 16.45
C VAL A 193 9.71 -2.20 14.97
N PRO A 194 8.62 -2.78 14.46
CA PRO A 194 8.45 -3.00 13.03
C PRO A 194 8.55 -1.69 12.24
N ILE A 195 9.18 -1.73 11.06
CA ILE A 195 9.34 -0.57 10.17
C ILE A 195 8.75 -0.88 8.81
N GLY A 196 7.83 -0.03 8.36
CA GLY A 196 7.30 -0.02 7.00
C GLY A 196 7.95 1.11 6.19
N LEU A 197 8.54 0.77 5.05
CA LEU A 197 9.16 1.72 4.13
C LEU A 197 8.41 1.70 2.80
N ILE A 198 7.90 2.85 2.40
CA ILE A 198 7.19 3.05 1.12
C ILE A 198 8.11 3.86 0.23
N ASP A 199 8.67 3.23 -0.81
CA ASP A 199 9.52 3.92 -1.78
C ASP A 199 8.70 4.36 -2.99
N THR A 200 8.72 5.68 -3.24
CA THR A 200 8.06 6.34 -4.36
C THR A 200 9.03 7.25 -5.13
N SER A 201 10.33 7.02 -4.99
CA SER A 201 11.38 7.85 -5.60
C SER A 201 11.46 7.70 -7.12
N TRP A 202 11.91 8.76 -7.81
CA TRP A 202 12.10 8.76 -9.26
C TRP A 202 13.27 9.68 -9.66
N GLY A 203 14.38 9.09 -10.07
CA GLY A 203 15.57 9.80 -10.50
C GLY A 203 15.34 10.68 -11.74
N GLY A 204 16.02 11.82 -11.78
CA GLY A 204 15.89 12.79 -12.87
C GLY A 204 14.69 13.73 -12.74
N THR A 205 13.89 13.63 -11.68
CA THR A 205 12.79 14.56 -11.41
C THR A 205 13.27 15.83 -10.70
N CYS A 206 12.59 16.95 -10.97
CA CYS A 206 12.82 18.21 -10.25
C CYS A 206 11.91 18.31 -9.02
N ILE A 207 12.22 19.24 -8.11
CA ILE A 207 11.50 19.40 -6.84
C ILE A 207 10.03 19.73 -7.03
N GLU A 208 9.69 20.44 -8.10
CA GLU A 208 8.32 20.80 -8.44
C GLU A 208 7.42 19.59 -8.64
N THR A 209 7.97 18.47 -9.14
CA THR A 209 7.23 17.20 -9.33
C THR A 209 6.72 16.61 -8.01
N TRP A 210 7.39 16.95 -6.91
CA TRP A 210 7.09 16.47 -5.55
C TRP A 210 6.34 17.49 -4.69
N THR A 211 5.97 18.64 -5.29
CA THR A 211 5.31 19.75 -4.58
C THR A 211 3.90 19.92 -5.15
N SER A 212 2.90 20.08 -4.28
CA SER A 212 1.53 20.28 -4.75
C SER A 212 1.37 21.60 -5.50
N LYS A 213 0.40 21.68 -6.42
CA LYS A 213 0.11 22.89 -7.17
C LYS A 213 -0.18 24.08 -6.24
N GLU A 214 -0.90 23.83 -5.15
CA GLU A 214 -1.24 24.85 -4.16
C GLU A 214 0.01 25.40 -3.45
N ALA A 215 0.94 24.51 -3.07
CA ALA A 215 2.20 24.93 -2.45
C ALA A 215 3.10 25.68 -3.45
N LEU A 216 3.21 25.21 -4.70
CA LEU A 216 3.95 25.89 -5.75
C LEU A 216 3.40 27.28 -6.03
N ALA A 217 2.08 27.46 -6.02
CA ALA A 217 1.45 28.76 -6.25
C ALA A 217 1.83 29.84 -5.24
N THR A 218 2.29 29.45 -4.03
CA THR A 218 2.78 30.40 -3.02
C THR A 218 4.23 30.84 -3.27
N MET A 219 4.95 30.20 -4.19
CA MET A 219 6.37 30.48 -4.43
C MET A 219 6.52 31.59 -5.49
N PRO A 220 7.37 32.62 -5.24
CA PRO A 220 7.59 33.69 -6.22
C PRO A 220 8.01 33.16 -7.59
N GLY A 221 7.34 33.62 -8.65
CA GLY A 221 7.65 33.28 -10.03
C GLY A 221 7.12 31.92 -10.52
N MET A 222 6.55 31.09 -9.65
CA MET A 222 6.00 29.80 -10.06
C MET A 222 4.61 29.91 -10.68
N GLN A 223 3.82 30.94 -10.33
CA GLN A 223 2.46 31.12 -10.85
C GLN A 223 2.42 31.08 -12.39
N LYS A 224 3.35 31.77 -13.06
CA LYS A 224 3.42 31.77 -14.53
C LYS A 224 3.66 30.39 -15.16
N LYS A 225 4.31 29.47 -14.44
CA LYS A 225 4.54 28.08 -14.88
C LYS A 225 3.35 27.17 -14.64
N LEU A 226 2.47 27.54 -13.71
CA LEU A 226 1.27 26.78 -13.36
C LEU A 226 0.06 27.10 -14.23
N ASP A 227 0.10 28.25 -14.94
CA ASP A 227 -0.99 28.74 -15.80
C ASP A 227 -0.87 28.23 -17.24
N VAL A 228 0.10 27.35 -17.54
CA VAL A 228 0.33 26.67 -18.82
C VAL A 228 -0.27 25.28 -18.76
#